data_1283fc66cdf2764b99b7c98977b88543
#
_entry.id   1283fc66cdf2764b99b7c98977b88543
#
_cell.length_a   1.000
_cell.length_b   1.000
_cell.length_c   1.000
_cell.angle_alpha   90.00
_cell.angle_beta   90.00
_cell.angle_gamma   90.00
#
_symmetry.space_group_name_H-M   'P 1'
#
loop_
_entity.id
_entity.type
_entity.pdbx_description
1 polymer ?
#
loop_
_entity_poly.entity_id
_entity_poly.type
_entity_poly.pdbx_seq_one_letter_code
_entity_poly.pdbx_strand_id
1 'polypeptide(L)'
;MGIDTVLVTGATGTVGQYVVDQLAARDGSEREFEVRVAVREPDEAAEQFDAGEFVAFDLLKPETWGETLADVDSAFLLRPPTVDTDDVTGFVDAMARTGVEHVVYLSTLGAEKNVLIPHHRIENHIGGSGVDYTFLRASFFMQNLTEVHGWEIRDRGEIAVPAGDGETSFVDARDLGAVAATVLTEPGHENRAYDLTGPDA
;
A
#
# COMPACT_ATOMS: atom_id res chain seq x y z
N MET A 1 10.34 19.93 -4.40
CA MET A 1 11.20 19.58 -3.28
C MET A 1 11.69 18.16 -3.52
N GLY A 2 12.88 17.76 -3.05
CA GLY A 2 13.31 16.36 -3.12
C GLY A 2 12.49 15.56 -2.11
N ILE A 3 12.31 14.27 -2.35
CA ILE A 3 11.76 13.34 -1.36
C ILE A 3 12.96 12.84 -0.57
N ASP A 4 12.94 13.04 0.75
CA ASP A 4 14.03 12.64 1.65
C ASP A 4 13.67 11.35 2.40
N THR A 5 12.41 11.16 2.80
CA THR A 5 11.95 9.96 3.53
C THR A 5 10.65 9.40 2.96
N VAL A 6 10.67 8.12 2.60
CA VAL A 6 9.51 7.34 2.13
C VAL A 6 9.09 6.32 3.18
N LEU A 7 7.88 6.42 3.70
CA LEU A 7 7.30 5.48 4.64
C LEU A 7 6.57 4.34 3.91
N VAL A 8 6.82 3.09 4.32
CA VAL A 8 6.07 1.93 3.81
C VAL A 8 5.33 1.25 4.96
N THR A 9 3.99 1.28 4.94
CA THR A 9 3.16 0.50 5.85
C THR A 9 2.82 -0.87 5.26
N GLY A 10 2.55 -1.87 6.10
CA GLY A 10 2.22 -3.22 5.65
C GLY A 10 3.33 -3.91 4.88
N ALA A 11 4.59 -3.59 5.17
CA ALA A 11 5.78 -4.06 4.48
C ALA A 11 5.93 -5.59 4.45
N THR A 12 5.46 -6.30 5.48
CA THR A 12 5.50 -7.78 5.55
C THR A 12 4.33 -8.46 4.82
N GLY A 13 3.44 -7.68 4.19
CA GLY A 13 2.30 -8.20 3.42
C GLY A 13 2.64 -8.45 1.95
N THR A 14 1.67 -9.06 1.24
CA THR A 14 1.79 -9.49 -0.17
C THR A 14 2.30 -8.41 -1.13
N VAL A 15 1.87 -7.16 -1.00
CA VAL A 15 2.32 -6.06 -1.86
C VAL A 15 3.45 -5.26 -1.22
N GLY A 16 3.34 -4.98 0.09
CA GLY A 16 4.29 -4.11 0.80
C GLY A 16 5.74 -4.58 0.73
N GLN A 17 6.00 -5.90 0.76
CA GLN A 17 7.35 -6.44 0.60
C GLN A 17 7.97 -6.02 -0.74
N TYR A 18 7.22 -6.08 -1.83
CA TYR A 18 7.72 -5.66 -3.14
C TYR A 18 7.89 -4.14 -3.24
N VAL A 19 7.11 -3.35 -2.51
CA VAL A 19 7.33 -1.90 -2.43
C VAL A 19 8.69 -1.62 -1.78
N VAL A 20 9.00 -2.27 -0.65
CA VAL A 20 10.31 -2.14 0.03
C VAL A 20 11.43 -2.58 -0.89
N ASP A 21 11.33 -3.76 -1.53
CA ASP A 21 12.36 -4.28 -2.44
C ASP A 21 12.62 -3.32 -3.62
N GLN A 22 11.56 -2.77 -4.20
CA GLN A 22 11.68 -1.84 -5.34
C GLN A 22 12.27 -0.48 -4.93
N LEU A 23 11.93 0.02 -3.74
CA LEU A 23 12.53 1.24 -3.20
C LEU A 23 14.01 1.02 -2.86
N ALA A 24 14.36 -0.08 -2.22
CA ALA A 24 15.74 -0.45 -1.90
C ALA A 24 16.61 -0.59 -3.17
N ALA A 25 16.06 -1.15 -4.25
CA ALA A 25 16.76 -1.26 -5.53
C ALA A 25 17.02 0.10 -6.21
N ARG A 26 16.29 1.16 -5.84
CA ARG A 26 16.46 2.53 -6.33
C ARG A 26 17.40 3.37 -5.47
N ASP A 27 17.64 2.92 -4.23
CA ASP A 27 18.63 3.53 -3.33
C ASP A 27 20.03 3.37 -3.93
N GLY A 28 20.75 4.51 -4.09
CA GLY A 28 22.07 4.52 -4.75
C GLY A 28 22.06 4.88 -6.25
N SER A 29 20.92 5.04 -6.90
CA SER A 29 20.78 5.75 -8.16
C SER A 29 20.58 7.25 -7.87
N GLU A 30 21.00 8.18 -8.65
CA GLU A 30 21.03 9.65 -8.61
C GLU A 30 20.09 10.45 -7.64
N ARG A 31 19.27 9.78 -6.80
CA ARG A 31 18.42 10.35 -5.75
C ARG A 31 18.59 9.55 -4.46
N GLU A 32 19.14 10.17 -3.44
CA GLU A 32 19.22 9.64 -2.08
C GLU A 32 17.88 9.95 -1.38
N PHE A 33 17.17 8.93 -0.97
CA PHE A 33 16.04 9.02 -0.04
C PHE A 33 16.14 7.86 0.96
N GLU A 34 15.61 8.05 2.15
CA GLU A 34 15.55 7.01 3.17
C GLU A 34 14.23 6.24 3.07
N VAL A 35 14.30 4.91 3.24
CA VAL A 35 13.11 4.05 3.31
C VAL A 35 12.82 3.75 4.77
N ARG A 36 11.68 4.18 5.27
CA ARG A 36 11.20 3.83 6.61
C ARG A 36 10.16 2.74 6.51
N VAL A 37 10.44 1.61 7.15
CA VAL A 37 9.63 0.39 7.10
C VAL A 37 8.83 0.27 8.39
N ALA A 38 7.52 0.54 8.31
CA ALA A 38 6.61 0.53 9.45
C ALA A 38 6.02 -0.87 9.69
N VAL A 39 6.42 -1.50 10.78
CA VAL A 39 6.09 -2.89 11.11
C VAL A 39 5.79 -3.05 12.61
N ARG A 40 5.05 -4.12 12.97
CA ARG A 40 4.77 -4.38 14.39
C ARG A 40 5.97 -4.88 15.16
N GLU A 41 6.84 -5.66 14.54
CA GLU A 41 8.02 -6.29 15.13
C GLU A 41 9.26 -5.89 14.30
N PRO A 42 9.91 -4.76 14.61
CA PRO A 42 11.05 -4.24 13.84
C PRO A 42 12.23 -5.21 13.73
N ASP A 43 12.57 -5.88 14.84
CA ASP A 43 13.70 -6.80 14.89
C ASP A 43 13.52 -8.00 13.94
N GLU A 44 12.28 -8.56 13.86
CA GLU A 44 11.97 -9.66 12.96
C GLU A 44 11.95 -9.20 11.50
N ALA A 45 11.48 -7.98 11.24
CA ALA A 45 11.45 -7.43 9.89
C ALA A 45 12.87 -7.11 9.37
N ALA A 46 13.77 -6.69 10.23
CA ALA A 46 15.17 -6.44 9.89
C ALA A 46 15.93 -7.71 9.44
N GLU A 47 15.44 -8.91 9.81
CA GLU A 47 15.98 -10.18 9.31
C GLU A 47 15.46 -10.51 7.88
N GLN A 48 14.36 -9.90 7.47
CA GLN A 48 13.69 -10.17 6.18
C GLN A 48 14.12 -9.23 5.07
N PHE A 49 14.45 -7.98 5.39
CA PHE A 49 14.77 -6.95 4.42
C PHE A 49 16.20 -6.45 4.62
N ASP A 50 16.93 -6.25 3.51
CA ASP A 50 18.33 -5.80 3.52
C ASP A 50 18.48 -4.25 3.60
N ALA A 51 17.37 -3.50 3.57
CA ALA A 51 17.39 -2.04 3.53
C ALA A 51 16.21 -1.42 4.30
N GLY A 52 16.43 -0.19 4.78
CA GLY A 52 15.43 0.63 5.45
C GLY A 52 15.69 0.84 6.94
N GLU A 53 15.08 1.89 7.46
CA GLU A 53 14.93 2.13 8.89
C GLU A 53 13.66 1.43 9.37
N PHE A 54 13.75 0.50 10.32
CA PHE A 54 12.58 -0.23 10.83
C PHE A 54 12.03 0.47 12.07
N VAL A 55 10.75 0.83 12.03
CA VAL A 55 10.05 1.50 13.14
C VAL A 55 8.87 0.69 13.63
N ALA A 56 8.65 0.71 14.94
CA ALA A 56 7.51 0.05 15.56
C ALA A 56 6.21 0.80 15.21
N PHE A 57 5.32 0.13 14.50
CA PHE A 57 4.06 0.71 14.03
C PHE A 57 2.92 -0.29 14.13
N ASP A 58 1.84 0.16 14.71
CA ASP A 58 0.55 -0.54 14.69
C ASP A 58 -0.56 0.47 14.37
N LEU A 59 -1.28 0.23 13.28
CA LEU A 59 -2.37 1.10 12.86
C LEU A 59 -3.47 1.24 13.91
N LEU A 60 -3.60 0.25 14.81
CA LEU A 60 -4.55 0.26 15.92
C LEU A 60 -4.00 0.94 17.20
N LYS A 61 -2.76 1.44 17.18
CA LYS A 61 -2.08 2.06 18.30
C LYS A 61 -1.62 3.48 17.95
N PRO A 62 -2.48 4.50 18.11
CA PRO A 62 -2.13 5.89 17.76
C PRO A 62 -0.87 6.44 18.44
N GLU A 63 -0.49 5.86 19.58
CA GLU A 63 0.76 6.22 20.27
C GLU A 63 2.03 5.89 19.47
N THR A 64 1.96 4.99 18.49
CA THR A 64 3.09 4.62 17.62
C THR A 64 3.22 5.55 16.40
N TRP A 65 2.18 6.34 16.07
CA TRP A 65 2.12 7.07 14.82
C TRP A 65 3.10 8.26 14.76
N GLY A 66 3.32 8.91 15.91
CA GLY A 66 4.14 10.12 15.97
C GLY A 66 5.60 9.89 15.55
N GLU A 67 6.23 8.83 16.05
CA GLU A 67 7.59 8.44 15.68
C GLU A 67 7.65 7.95 14.23
N THR A 68 6.65 7.15 13.82
CA THR A 68 6.55 6.61 12.47
C THR A 68 6.47 7.70 11.41
N LEU A 69 5.75 8.80 11.70
CA LEU A 69 5.49 9.90 10.76
C LEU A 69 6.49 11.06 10.85
N ALA A 70 7.48 11.01 11.75
CA ALA A 70 8.46 12.08 11.89
C ALA A 70 9.28 12.23 10.60
N ASP A 71 9.32 13.46 10.04
CA ASP A 71 10.10 13.79 8.85
C ASP A 71 9.80 12.91 7.60
N VAL A 72 8.57 12.41 7.47
CA VAL A 72 8.12 11.63 6.30
C VAL A 72 7.53 12.56 5.24
N ASP A 73 8.04 12.47 4.02
CA ASP A 73 7.54 13.24 2.87
C ASP A 73 6.45 12.48 2.11
N SER A 74 6.67 11.18 1.85
CA SER A 74 5.76 10.35 1.08
C SER A 74 5.48 9.02 1.80
N ALA A 75 4.25 8.53 1.74
CA ALA A 75 3.86 7.32 2.46
C ALA A 75 3.06 6.34 1.59
N PHE A 76 3.47 5.07 1.60
CA PHE A 76 2.63 3.97 1.10
C PHE A 76 1.70 3.48 2.20
N LEU A 77 0.41 3.54 1.92
CA LEU A 77 -0.65 3.15 2.84
C LEU A 77 -1.52 2.04 2.23
N LEU A 78 -1.81 1.02 3.02
CA LEU A 78 -2.82 0.02 2.71
C LEU A 78 -3.75 -0.20 3.91
N ARG A 79 -4.95 -0.72 3.64
CA ARG A 79 -5.88 -1.14 4.66
C ARG A 79 -5.79 -2.66 4.86
N PRO A 80 -5.30 -3.16 6.01
CA PRO A 80 -5.43 -4.57 6.34
C PRO A 80 -6.92 -4.98 6.43
N PRO A 81 -7.31 -6.19 5.99
CA PRO A 81 -8.72 -6.62 6.00
C PRO A 81 -9.41 -6.55 7.36
N THR A 82 -8.65 -6.72 8.44
CA THR A 82 -9.14 -6.74 9.84
C THR A 82 -9.18 -5.37 10.49
N VAL A 83 -8.74 -4.30 9.81
CA VAL A 83 -8.68 -2.95 10.36
C VAL A 83 -9.90 -2.15 9.89
N ASP A 84 -10.53 -1.44 10.82
CA ASP A 84 -11.67 -0.60 10.52
C ASP A 84 -11.27 0.64 9.70
N THR A 85 -12.24 1.15 8.94
CA THR A 85 -12.04 2.34 8.11
C THR A 85 -11.65 3.55 8.93
N ASP A 86 -12.21 3.68 10.15
CA ASP A 86 -11.98 4.82 11.04
C ASP A 86 -10.52 4.87 11.54
N ASP A 87 -9.90 3.71 11.78
CA ASP A 87 -8.48 3.64 12.16
C ASP A 87 -7.58 4.11 11.01
N VAL A 88 -7.88 3.67 9.78
CA VAL A 88 -7.12 4.10 8.59
C VAL A 88 -7.26 5.60 8.35
N THR A 89 -8.49 6.14 8.42
CA THR A 89 -8.74 7.57 8.23
C THR A 89 -8.13 8.42 9.35
N GLY A 90 -8.13 7.90 10.59
CA GLY A 90 -7.43 8.53 11.71
C GLY A 90 -5.91 8.65 11.49
N PHE A 91 -5.30 7.64 10.88
CA PHE A 91 -3.89 7.68 10.51
C PHE A 91 -3.62 8.67 9.36
N VAL A 92 -4.54 8.77 8.38
CA VAL A 92 -4.48 9.83 7.34
C VAL A 92 -4.54 11.22 7.95
N ASP A 93 -5.40 11.45 8.95
CA ASP A 93 -5.46 12.73 9.67
C ASP A 93 -4.14 13.01 10.43
N ALA A 94 -3.47 11.97 10.93
CA ALA A 94 -2.16 12.13 11.55
C ALA A 94 -1.10 12.51 10.52
N MET A 95 -1.08 11.87 9.33
CA MET A 95 -0.21 12.24 8.21
C MET A 95 -0.37 13.71 7.83
N ALA A 96 -1.61 14.17 7.67
CA ALA A 96 -1.89 15.59 7.36
C ALA A 96 -1.36 16.54 8.42
N ARG A 97 -1.47 16.18 9.71
CA ARG A 97 -0.98 17.01 10.83
C ARG A 97 0.54 17.04 10.96
N THR A 98 1.22 15.98 10.58
CA THR A 98 2.70 15.88 10.66
C THR A 98 3.40 16.43 9.43
N GLY A 99 2.66 16.74 8.37
CA GLY A 99 3.20 17.39 7.18
C GLY A 99 3.64 16.40 6.09
N VAL A 100 3.15 15.15 6.11
CA VAL A 100 3.31 14.24 4.97
C VAL A 100 2.72 14.90 3.72
N GLU A 101 3.52 15.03 2.68
CA GLU A 101 3.14 15.74 1.46
C GLU A 101 2.33 14.86 0.51
N HIS A 102 2.63 13.54 0.44
CA HIS A 102 2.02 12.63 -0.52
C HIS A 102 1.68 11.26 0.08
N VAL A 103 0.46 10.78 -0.18
CA VAL A 103 -0.01 9.45 0.23
C VAL A 103 -0.32 8.59 -1.00
N VAL A 104 0.39 7.49 -1.16
CA VAL A 104 0.08 6.46 -2.15
C VAL A 104 -0.77 5.37 -1.49
N TYR A 105 -2.05 5.33 -1.80
CA TYR A 105 -2.98 4.39 -1.20
C TYR A 105 -3.29 3.21 -2.10
N LEU A 106 -3.00 2.00 -1.61
CA LEU A 106 -3.40 0.76 -2.28
C LEU A 106 -4.89 0.53 -2.09
N SER A 107 -5.64 0.86 -3.11
CA SER A 107 -7.09 0.72 -3.20
C SER A 107 -7.48 -0.50 -4.03
N THR A 108 -8.75 -0.64 -4.34
CA THR A 108 -9.29 -1.73 -5.17
C THR A 108 -10.00 -1.19 -6.40
N LEU A 109 -9.94 -1.94 -7.48
CA LEU A 109 -10.65 -1.62 -8.73
C LEU A 109 -12.14 -1.39 -8.47
N GLY A 110 -12.68 -0.29 -9.00
CA GLY A 110 -14.08 0.09 -8.84
C GLY A 110 -14.41 0.77 -7.50
N ALA A 111 -13.41 1.12 -6.69
CA ALA A 111 -13.63 1.81 -5.41
C ALA A 111 -14.41 3.14 -5.59
N GLU A 112 -14.16 3.86 -6.68
CA GLU A 112 -14.84 5.12 -6.98
C GLU A 112 -16.34 4.98 -7.23
N LYS A 113 -16.80 3.79 -7.64
CA LYS A 113 -18.20 3.52 -8.01
C LYS A 113 -19.01 2.84 -6.91
N ASN A 114 -18.33 2.15 -5.98
CA ASN A 114 -19.00 1.34 -4.96
C ASN A 114 -18.89 1.96 -3.56
N VAL A 115 -19.89 2.76 -3.19
CA VAL A 115 -19.98 3.46 -1.89
C VAL A 115 -20.06 2.52 -0.67
N LEU A 116 -20.32 1.22 -0.90
CA LEU A 116 -20.48 0.24 0.18
C LEU A 116 -19.14 -0.37 0.63
N ILE A 117 -18.10 -0.27 -0.18
CA ILE A 117 -16.80 -0.83 0.19
C ILE A 117 -15.96 0.17 1.01
N PRO A 118 -15.17 -0.32 1.97
CA PRO A 118 -14.33 0.53 2.81
C PRO A 118 -13.38 1.45 2.02
N HIS A 119 -12.82 0.97 0.92
CA HIS A 119 -11.89 1.72 0.08
C HIS A 119 -12.49 3.01 -0.48
N HIS A 120 -13.78 3.00 -0.87
CA HIS A 120 -14.46 4.22 -1.32
C HIS A 120 -14.42 5.34 -0.25
N ARG A 121 -14.73 4.97 1.00
CA ARG A 121 -14.71 5.92 2.11
C ARG A 121 -13.31 6.44 2.41
N ILE A 122 -12.30 5.56 2.35
CA ILE A 122 -10.90 5.94 2.58
C ILE A 122 -10.40 6.87 1.47
N GLU A 123 -10.65 6.55 0.19
CA GLU A 123 -10.28 7.45 -0.92
C GLU A 123 -10.90 8.84 -0.77
N ASN A 124 -12.19 8.91 -0.43
CA ASN A 124 -12.87 10.21 -0.22
C ASN A 124 -12.27 10.98 0.97
N HIS A 125 -11.89 10.29 2.05
CA HIS A 125 -11.27 10.92 3.20
C HIS A 125 -9.87 11.46 2.85
N ILE A 126 -9.03 10.65 2.19
CA ILE A 126 -7.71 11.08 1.72
C ILE A 126 -7.85 12.29 0.79
N GLY A 127 -8.75 12.24 -0.20
CA GLY A 127 -8.98 13.34 -1.14
C GLY A 127 -9.48 14.64 -0.47
N GLY A 128 -10.05 14.55 0.73
CA GLY A 128 -10.48 15.70 1.54
C GLY A 128 -9.51 16.15 2.62
N SER A 129 -8.41 15.42 2.85
CA SER A 129 -7.46 15.65 3.96
C SER A 129 -6.52 16.84 3.75
N GLY A 130 -6.34 17.25 2.49
CA GLY A 130 -5.36 18.27 2.09
C GLY A 130 -3.96 17.74 1.81
N VAL A 131 -3.74 16.42 1.94
CA VAL A 131 -2.50 15.73 1.51
C VAL A 131 -2.64 15.38 0.04
N ASP A 132 -1.61 15.55 -0.76
CA ASP A 132 -1.60 15.04 -2.13
C ASP A 132 -1.67 13.51 -2.13
N TYR A 133 -2.33 12.93 -3.13
CA TYR A 133 -2.56 11.49 -3.13
C TYR A 133 -2.34 10.84 -4.49
N THR A 134 -2.04 9.54 -4.45
CA THR A 134 -2.18 8.64 -5.60
C THR A 134 -2.93 7.39 -5.18
N PHE A 135 -4.05 7.08 -5.86
CA PHE A 135 -4.79 5.84 -5.63
C PHE A 135 -4.34 4.78 -6.63
N LEU A 136 -3.84 3.65 -6.12
CA LEU A 136 -3.52 2.46 -6.90
C LEU A 136 -4.67 1.47 -6.77
N ARG A 137 -5.61 1.50 -7.70
CA ARG A 137 -6.80 0.64 -7.72
C ARG A 137 -6.50 -0.68 -8.37
N ALA A 138 -6.05 -1.62 -7.57
CA ALA A 138 -5.65 -2.93 -8.05
C ALA A 138 -6.84 -3.87 -8.28
N SER A 139 -6.75 -4.68 -9.32
CA SER A 139 -7.59 -5.85 -9.53
C SER A 139 -7.16 -7.01 -8.62
N PHE A 140 -7.63 -8.22 -8.88
CA PHE A 140 -7.31 -9.39 -8.07
C PHE A 140 -5.82 -9.77 -8.20
N PHE A 141 -5.13 -10.00 -7.06
CA PHE A 141 -3.71 -10.35 -7.09
C PHE A 141 -3.49 -11.81 -7.52
N MET A 142 -2.52 -12.06 -8.40
CA MET A 142 -2.10 -13.43 -8.76
C MET A 142 -1.69 -14.23 -7.52
N GLN A 143 -1.07 -13.60 -6.54
CA GLN A 143 -0.63 -14.22 -5.29
C GLN A 143 -1.79 -14.79 -4.46
N ASN A 144 -3.00 -14.24 -4.59
CA ASN A 144 -4.19 -14.78 -3.93
C ASN A 144 -4.50 -16.22 -4.36
N LEU A 145 -4.10 -16.63 -5.56
CA LEU A 145 -4.27 -18.01 -6.01
C LEU A 145 -3.49 -19.01 -5.12
N THR A 146 -2.37 -18.59 -4.56
CA THR A 146 -1.56 -19.41 -3.66
C THR A 146 -1.81 -19.14 -2.19
N GLU A 147 -1.96 -17.87 -1.81
CA GLU A 147 -2.08 -17.45 -0.42
C GLU A 147 -3.48 -17.65 0.15
N VAL A 148 -4.52 -17.36 -0.65
CA VAL A 148 -5.93 -17.44 -0.23
C VAL A 148 -6.56 -18.75 -0.71
N HIS A 149 -6.39 -19.10 -1.99
CA HIS A 149 -7.06 -20.24 -2.62
C HIS A 149 -6.16 -21.47 -2.78
N GLY A 150 -4.90 -21.41 -2.36
CA GLY A 150 -3.94 -22.50 -2.55
C GLY A 150 -4.37 -23.83 -1.96
N TRP A 151 -5.10 -23.82 -0.83
CA TRP A 151 -5.69 -25.02 -0.26
C TRP A 151 -6.82 -25.61 -1.13
N GLU A 152 -7.76 -24.77 -1.58
CA GLU A 152 -8.88 -25.21 -2.43
C GLU A 152 -8.38 -25.78 -3.75
N ILE A 153 -7.41 -25.12 -4.38
CA ILE A 153 -6.78 -25.56 -5.62
C ILE A 153 -6.11 -26.93 -5.43
N ARG A 154 -5.33 -27.08 -4.35
CA ARG A 154 -4.55 -28.30 -4.11
C ARG A 154 -5.42 -29.49 -3.72
N ASP A 155 -6.41 -29.28 -2.85
CA ASP A 155 -7.18 -30.36 -2.25
C ASP A 155 -8.48 -30.67 -3.02
N ARG A 156 -9.03 -29.68 -3.74
CA ARG A 156 -10.31 -29.81 -4.46
C ARG A 156 -10.18 -29.63 -5.97
N GLY A 157 -9.10 -29.02 -6.46
CA GLY A 157 -8.91 -28.71 -7.87
C GLY A 157 -9.86 -27.59 -8.38
N GLU A 158 -10.39 -26.78 -7.48
CA GLU A 158 -11.35 -25.72 -7.77
C GLU A 158 -11.12 -24.48 -6.92
N ILE A 159 -11.67 -23.35 -7.32
CA ILE A 159 -11.78 -22.13 -6.52
C ILE A 159 -13.26 -21.81 -6.40
N ALA A 160 -13.76 -21.77 -5.18
CA ALA A 160 -15.17 -21.48 -4.91
C ALA A 160 -15.37 -19.98 -4.63
N VAL A 161 -15.67 -19.21 -5.67
CA VAL A 161 -16.00 -17.79 -5.56
C VAL A 161 -17.37 -17.50 -6.19
N PRO A 162 -18.19 -16.60 -5.66
CA PRO A 162 -19.51 -16.26 -6.23
C PRO A 162 -19.34 -15.30 -7.41
N ALA A 163 -18.62 -15.72 -8.46
CA ALA A 163 -18.32 -14.89 -9.62
C ALA A 163 -19.38 -14.96 -10.73
N GLY A 164 -20.22 -16.00 -10.76
CA GLY A 164 -21.13 -16.24 -11.89
C GLY A 164 -20.33 -16.38 -13.19
N ASP A 165 -20.77 -15.64 -14.22
CA ASP A 165 -20.07 -15.56 -15.52
C ASP A 165 -19.14 -14.32 -15.59
N GLY A 166 -18.79 -13.73 -14.44
CA GLY A 166 -17.93 -12.54 -14.37
C GLY A 166 -16.48 -12.88 -14.70
N GLU A 167 -15.88 -12.06 -15.52
CA GLU A 167 -14.45 -12.09 -15.82
C GLU A 167 -13.70 -11.15 -14.88
N THR A 168 -12.48 -11.50 -14.51
CA THR A 168 -11.60 -10.63 -13.73
C THR A 168 -10.18 -10.72 -14.25
N SER A 169 -9.55 -9.58 -14.41
CA SER A 169 -8.11 -9.53 -14.69
C SER A 169 -7.33 -9.80 -13.40
N PHE A 170 -6.15 -10.40 -13.54
CA PHE A 170 -5.22 -10.61 -12.45
C PHE A 170 -4.02 -9.69 -12.62
N VAL A 171 -3.56 -9.10 -11.53
CA VAL A 171 -2.33 -8.29 -11.49
C VAL A 171 -1.31 -8.95 -10.59
N ASP A 172 -0.04 -8.92 -10.98
CA ASP A 172 1.04 -9.43 -10.13
C ASP A 172 1.37 -8.40 -9.02
N ALA A 173 1.46 -8.84 -7.77
CA ALA A 173 1.83 -7.96 -6.66
C ALA A 173 3.23 -7.32 -6.83
N ARG A 174 4.12 -7.96 -7.60
CA ARG A 174 5.43 -7.38 -7.97
C ARG A 174 5.30 -6.14 -8.83
N ASP A 175 4.35 -6.16 -9.77
CA ASP A 175 4.08 -5.00 -10.64
C ASP A 175 3.45 -3.86 -9.82
N LEU A 176 2.57 -4.19 -8.85
CA LEU A 176 2.03 -3.21 -7.90
C LEU A 176 3.15 -2.55 -7.08
N GLY A 177 4.12 -3.34 -6.60
CA GLY A 177 5.29 -2.82 -5.89
C GLY A 177 6.12 -1.87 -6.75
N ALA A 178 6.35 -2.22 -8.02
CA ALA A 178 7.11 -1.40 -8.96
C ALA A 178 6.40 -0.06 -9.27
N VAL A 179 5.07 -0.12 -9.51
CA VAL A 179 4.24 1.09 -9.71
C VAL A 179 4.24 1.95 -8.45
N ALA A 180 4.03 1.35 -7.27
CA ALA A 180 4.02 2.08 -6.00
C ALA A 180 5.36 2.79 -5.77
N ALA A 181 6.50 2.11 -5.96
CA ALA A 181 7.82 2.73 -5.84
C ALA A 181 8.01 3.90 -6.82
N THR A 182 7.51 3.77 -8.06
CA THR A 182 7.56 4.85 -9.05
C THR A 182 6.77 6.07 -8.59
N VAL A 183 5.51 5.90 -8.20
CA VAL A 183 4.65 7.04 -7.83
C VAL A 183 5.01 7.64 -6.47
N LEU A 184 5.73 6.91 -5.61
CA LEU A 184 6.26 7.43 -4.35
C LEU A 184 7.48 8.33 -4.55
N THR A 185 8.27 8.12 -5.61
CA THR A 185 9.58 8.75 -5.78
C THR A 185 9.68 9.67 -7.00
N GLU A 186 8.74 9.60 -7.93
CA GLU A 186 8.73 10.41 -9.14
C GLU A 186 7.59 11.44 -9.10
N PRO A 187 7.78 12.66 -9.58
CA PRO A 187 6.74 13.69 -9.60
C PRO A 187 5.72 13.48 -10.73
N GLY A 188 4.55 14.10 -10.60
CA GLY A 188 3.51 14.12 -11.64
C GLY A 188 2.43 13.07 -11.46
N HIS A 189 2.41 12.42 -10.31
CA HIS A 189 1.41 11.42 -9.93
C HIS A 189 0.43 11.93 -8.87
N GLU A 190 0.62 13.14 -8.38
CA GLU A 190 -0.17 13.76 -7.33
C GLU A 190 -1.62 13.96 -7.78
N ASN A 191 -2.56 13.67 -6.89
CA ASN A 191 -4.01 13.80 -7.08
C ASN A 191 -4.55 12.99 -8.27
N ARG A 192 -4.00 11.78 -8.46
CA ARG A 192 -4.38 10.86 -9.52
C ARG A 192 -4.87 9.52 -8.96
N ALA A 193 -5.57 8.78 -9.81
CA ALA A 193 -5.94 7.39 -9.59
C ALA A 193 -5.58 6.55 -10.82
N TYR A 194 -5.01 5.38 -10.58
CA TYR A 194 -4.62 4.43 -11.62
C TYR A 194 -5.32 3.10 -11.38
N ASP A 195 -6.02 2.61 -12.39
CA ASP A 195 -6.58 1.26 -12.40
C ASP A 195 -5.46 0.30 -12.85
N LEU A 196 -5.06 -0.61 -11.95
CA LEU A 196 -3.97 -1.55 -12.17
C LEU A 196 -4.51 -2.96 -12.38
N THR A 197 -4.41 -3.41 -13.62
CA THR A 197 -4.92 -4.71 -14.08
C THR A 197 -3.84 -5.45 -14.84
N GLY A 198 -4.03 -6.77 -15.02
CA GLY A 198 -3.27 -7.51 -16.02
C GLY A 198 -3.75 -7.20 -17.44
N PRO A 199 -3.07 -7.76 -18.46
CA PRO A 199 -3.36 -7.48 -19.86
C PRO A 199 -4.71 -8.08 -20.33
N ASP A 200 -5.15 -9.15 -19.68
CA ASP A 200 -6.35 -9.91 -20.06
C ASP A 200 -7.25 -10.10 -18.83
N ALA A 201 -8.57 -10.24 -19.08
CA ALA A 201 -9.60 -10.55 -18.08
C ALA A 201 -10.30 -11.87 -18.45
#